data_a7caac76768a7c994b2f5e826d2eeee4
#
_entry.id   a7caac76768a7c994b2f5e826d2eeee4
#
_cell.length_a   1.000
_cell.length_b   1.000
_cell.length_c   1.000
_cell.angle_alpha   90.00
_cell.angle_beta   90.00
_cell.angle_gamma   90.00
#
_symmetry.space_group_name_H-M   'P 1'
#
loop_
_entity.id
_entity.type
_entity.pdbx_description
1 polymer ?
#
loop_
_entity_poly.entity_id
_entity_poly.type
_entity_poly.pdbx_seq_one_letter_code
_entity_poly.pdbx_strand_id
1 'polypeptide(L)'
;MSEITYPSQSRELVCFSTIQVQTVQDGIVNLFFAYDVFSKFIMSTPGCINLTPANIMKQVDFLMHHKDFTIKDIPFTLVMDIGQDLEEELNLIVEPFKGKVIFDTDFIEKEMMPDIAVMMKLVGKGS
;
A
#
# COMPACT_ATOMS: atom_id res chain seq x y z
N MET A 1 -5.37 -9.02 -18.49
CA MET A 1 -3.93 -9.29 -18.57
C MET A 1 -3.19 -8.39 -17.63
N SER A 2 -2.33 -8.97 -16.83
CA SER A 2 -1.59 -8.19 -15.84
C SER A 2 -0.41 -7.47 -16.47
N GLU A 3 -0.23 -6.18 -16.13
CA GLU A 3 0.94 -5.41 -16.52
C GLU A 3 2.07 -5.56 -15.51
N ILE A 4 1.88 -6.47 -14.56
CA ILE A 4 2.81 -6.63 -13.45
C ILE A 4 3.96 -7.55 -13.87
N THR A 5 5.18 -7.04 -13.70
CA THR A 5 6.40 -7.80 -13.87
C THR A 5 7.04 -7.97 -12.50
N TYR A 6 7.47 -9.19 -12.18
CA TYR A 6 8.11 -9.42 -10.89
C TYR A 6 9.41 -8.61 -10.77
N PRO A 7 9.69 -8.09 -9.57
CA PRO A 7 10.83 -7.20 -9.38
C PRO A 7 12.15 -7.94 -9.35
N SER A 8 13.21 -7.25 -9.75
CA SER A 8 14.58 -7.75 -9.63
C SER A 8 15.30 -7.19 -8.42
N GLN A 9 14.70 -6.19 -7.77
CA GLN A 9 15.26 -5.57 -6.58
C GLN A 9 14.13 -4.97 -5.74
N SER A 10 14.44 -4.64 -4.50
CA SER A 10 13.42 -4.05 -3.62
C SER A 10 12.95 -2.70 -4.15
N ARG A 11 11.69 -2.37 -3.86
CA ARG A 11 10.97 -1.15 -4.19
C ARG A 11 10.54 -1.03 -5.67
N GLU A 12 10.87 -1.98 -6.54
CA GLU A 12 10.38 -1.92 -7.92
C GLU A 12 8.89 -2.22 -8.03
N LEU A 13 8.38 -3.08 -7.16
CA LEU A 13 6.98 -3.49 -7.17
C LEU A 13 6.47 -3.50 -5.74
N VAL A 14 5.51 -2.62 -5.47
CA VAL A 14 4.97 -2.42 -4.11
C VAL A 14 3.45 -2.53 -4.17
N CYS A 15 2.88 -3.34 -3.28
CA CYS A 15 1.43 -3.40 -3.10
C CYS A 15 1.03 -2.45 -1.99
N PHE A 16 -0.06 -1.70 -2.19
CA PHE A 16 -0.55 -0.76 -1.19
C PHE A 16 -2.04 -0.97 -1.01
N SER A 17 -2.44 -1.38 0.18
CA SER A 17 -3.82 -1.73 0.45
C SER A 17 -4.20 -1.37 1.88
N THR A 18 -5.46 -1.57 2.21
CA THR A 18 -5.99 -1.21 3.51
C THR A 18 -6.65 -2.42 4.18
N ILE A 19 -6.58 -2.44 5.50
CA ILE A 19 -7.23 -3.45 6.33
C ILE A 19 -8.05 -2.72 7.39
N GLN A 20 -9.28 -3.15 7.58
CA GLN A 20 -10.15 -2.59 8.60
C GLN A 20 -9.87 -3.28 9.93
N VAL A 21 -9.67 -2.48 10.97
CA VAL A 21 -9.46 -2.97 12.32
C VAL A 21 -10.43 -2.25 13.25
N GLN A 22 -11.07 -3.01 14.14
CA GLN A 22 -11.95 -2.40 15.13
C GLN A 22 -11.14 -2.01 16.35
N THR A 23 -11.28 -0.76 16.78
CA THR A 23 -10.59 -0.25 17.95
C THR A 23 -11.61 0.10 19.04
N VAL A 24 -11.12 0.16 20.28
CA VAL A 24 -11.98 0.49 21.42
C VAL A 24 -12.40 1.94 21.41
N GLN A 25 -11.50 2.84 21.02
CA GLN A 25 -11.73 4.27 21.09
C GLN A 25 -12.33 4.86 19.83
N ASP A 26 -11.87 4.41 18.66
CA ASP A 26 -12.20 5.07 17.40
C ASP A 26 -13.14 4.26 16.52
N GLY A 27 -13.62 3.10 16.98
CA GLY A 27 -14.44 2.22 16.17
C GLY A 27 -13.63 1.54 15.09
N ILE A 28 -14.15 1.52 13.87
CA ILE A 28 -13.47 0.89 12.74
C ILE A 28 -12.48 1.88 12.13
N VAL A 29 -11.22 1.46 12.04
CA VAL A 29 -10.14 2.25 11.45
C VAL A 29 -9.59 1.49 10.26
N ASN A 30 -9.26 2.22 9.21
CA ASN A 30 -8.62 1.65 8.02
C ASN A 30 -7.11 1.85 8.12
N LEU A 31 -6.38 0.77 8.32
CA LEU A 31 -4.93 0.78 8.35
C LEU A 31 -4.39 0.55 6.93
N PHE A 32 -3.42 1.35 6.52
CA PHE A 32 -2.81 1.21 5.21
C PHE A 32 -1.41 0.61 5.34
N PHE A 33 -1.14 -0.38 4.51
CA PHE A 33 0.16 -1.05 4.47
C PHE A 33 0.71 -1.06 3.06
N ALA A 34 2.02 -0.81 2.95
CA ALA A 34 2.77 -0.99 1.71
C ALA A 34 3.62 -2.23 1.86
N TYR A 35 3.60 -3.09 0.87
CA TYR A 35 4.29 -4.37 0.88
C TYR A 35 5.25 -4.43 -0.30
N ASP A 36 6.54 -4.52 -0.02
CA ASP A 36 7.56 -4.67 -1.05
C ASP A 36 7.62 -6.13 -1.48
N VAL A 37 7.22 -6.41 -2.72
CA VAL A 37 7.10 -7.79 -3.20
C VAL A 37 8.43 -8.52 -3.21
N PHE A 38 9.52 -7.81 -3.50
CA PHE A 38 10.84 -8.44 -3.58
C PHE A 38 11.38 -8.83 -2.20
N SER A 39 11.42 -7.88 -1.28
CA SER A 39 12.02 -8.09 0.06
C SER A 39 11.03 -8.59 1.10
N LYS A 40 9.74 -8.48 0.80
CA LYS A 40 8.62 -8.78 1.71
C LYS A 40 8.57 -7.83 2.90
N PHE A 41 9.20 -6.67 2.78
CA PHE A 41 9.20 -5.64 3.80
C PHE A 41 7.84 -4.94 3.84
N ILE A 42 7.33 -4.70 5.04
CA ILE A 42 6.03 -4.06 5.24
C ILE A 42 6.22 -2.70 5.88
N MET A 43 5.61 -1.68 5.25
CA MET A 43 5.58 -0.32 5.77
C MET A 43 4.15 0.07 6.05
N SER A 44 3.92 0.98 6.97
CA SER A 44 2.57 1.48 7.23
C SER A 44 2.53 3.00 7.09
N THR A 45 1.36 3.50 6.71
CA THR A 45 1.05 4.92 6.74
C THR A 45 0.05 5.15 7.87
N PRO A 46 -0.26 6.42 8.22
CA PRO A 46 -1.11 6.69 9.40
C PRO A 46 -2.47 6.03 9.40
N GLY A 47 -3.06 5.79 8.22
CA GLY A 47 -4.41 5.25 8.15
C GLY A 47 -5.46 6.33 8.30
N CYS A 48 -6.73 5.93 8.26
CA CYS A 48 -7.85 6.86 8.37
C CYS A 48 -9.12 6.14 8.79
N ILE A 49 -10.09 6.90 9.30
CA ILE A 49 -11.38 6.34 9.70
C ILE A 49 -12.25 6.11 8.47
N ASN A 50 -12.32 7.09 7.57
CA ASN A 50 -13.16 7.01 6.37
C ASN A 50 -12.31 6.92 5.12
N LEU A 51 -12.69 6.00 4.20
CA LEU A 51 -12.00 5.84 2.92
C LEU A 51 -12.57 6.81 1.88
N THR A 52 -12.43 8.11 2.16
CA THR A 52 -12.82 9.14 1.19
C THR A 52 -11.74 9.29 0.13
N PRO A 53 -12.07 9.82 -1.07
CA PRO A 53 -11.05 10.09 -2.08
C PRO A 53 -9.87 10.90 -1.53
N ALA A 54 -10.16 11.95 -0.75
CA ALA A 54 -9.11 12.78 -0.17
C ALA A 54 -8.21 11.99 0.77
N ASN A 55 -8.79 11.09 1.58
CA ASN A 55 -8.02 10.30 2.53
C ASN A 55 -7.16 9.25 1.82
N ILE A 56 -7.70 8.62 0.77
CA ILE A 56 -6.92 7.65 -0.03
C ILE A 56 -5.72 8.35 -0.67
N MET A 57 -5.93 9.51 -1.28
CA MET A 57 -4.85 10.27 -1.87
C MET A 57 -3.80 10.69 -0.84
N LYS A 58 -4.26 11.08 0.35
CA LYS A 58 -3.37 11.46 1.44
C LYS A 58 -2.48 10.29 1.89
N GLN A 59 -3.04 9.08 1.95
CA GLN A 59 -2.25 7.91 2.34
C GLN A 59 -1.16 7.60 1.32
N VAL A 60 -1.46 7.72 0.03
CA VAL A 60 -0.45 7.54 -1.02
C VAL A 60 0.62 8.62 -0.91
N ASP A 61 0.23 9.86 -0.62
CA ASP A 61 1.18 10.95 -0.43
C ASP A 61 2.09 10.69 0.78
N PHE A 62 1.53 10.19 1.89
CA PHE A 62 2.34 9.79 3.05
C PHE A 62 3.38 8.74 2.67
N LEU A 63 2.97 7.75 1.86
CA LEU A 63 3.90 6.70 1.41
C LEU A 63 5.04 7.31 0.59
N MET A 64 4.73 8.25 -0.29
CA MET A 64 5.74 8.90 -1.14
C MET A 64 6.77 9.69 -0.31
N HIS A 65 6.43 10.06 0.91
CA HIS A 65 7.33 10.79 1.80
C HIS A 65 7.88 9.94 2.94
N HIS A 66 7.57 8.62 2.93
CA HIS A 66 8.08 7.70 3.94
C HIS A 66 9.58 7.48 3.70
N LYS A 67 10.39 7.66 4.74
CA LYS A 67 11.84 7.59 4.60
C LYS A 67 12.33 6.25 4.05
N ASP A 68 11.71 5.16 4.48
CA ASP A 68 12.11 3.82 4.02
C ASP A 68 11.70 3.56 2.59
N PHE A 69 10.68 4.27 2.10
CA PHE A 69 10.23 4.15 0.73
C PHE A 69 11.11 4.96 -0.22
N THR A 70 11.52 6.15 0.20
CA THR A 70 12.25 7.09 -0.65
C THR A 70 13.76 6.88 -0.65
N ILE A 71 14.26 5.94 0.15
CA ILE A 71 15.70 5.67 0.23
C ILE A 71 16.26 5.22 -1.12
N LYS A 72 15.45 4.61 -1.96
CA LYS A 72 15.83 4.24 -3.32
C LYS A 72 15.13 5.16 -4.32
N ASP A 73 15.90 5.73 -5.22
CA ASP A 73 15.37 6.62 -6.25
C ASP A 73 15.31 5.88 -7.58
N ILE A 74 14.40 4.93 -7.67
CA ILE A 74 14.24 4.07 -8.85
C ILE A 74 12.78 4.06 -9.30
N PRO A 75 12.51 3.76 -10.58
CA PRO A 75 11.14 3.59 -11.05
C PRO A 75 10.45 2.44 -10.30
N PHE A 76 9.16 2.61 -10.02
CA PHE A 76 8.40 1.58 -9.32
C PHE A 76 6.95 1.53 -9.80
N THR A 77 6.32 0.38 -9.54
CA THR A 77 4.88 0.21 -9.77
C THR A 77 4.21 0.03 -8.43
N LEU A 78 3.15 0.81 -8.19
CA LEU A 78 2.33 0.71 -6.99
C LEU A 78 1.04 -0.01 -7.37
N VAL A 79 0.82 -1.20 -6.82
CA VAL A 79 -0.37 -1.99 -7.08
C VAL A 79 -1.37 -1.72 -5.95
N MET A 80 -2.58 -1.33 -6.32
CA MET A 80 -3.63 -1.01 -5.35
C MET A 80 -4.90 -1.79 -5.67
N ASP A 81 -5.76 -1.95 -4.68
CA ASP A 81 -7.06 -2.59 -4.83
C ASP A 81 -8.21 -1.66 -4.45
N ILE A 82 -7.91 -0.41 -4.13
CA ILE A 82 -8.91 0.62 -3.85
C ILE A 82 -8.54 1.89 -4.58
N GLY A 83 -9.53 2.76 -4.81
CA GLY A 83 -9.29 4.04 -5.46
C GLY A 83 -9.22 3.96 -6.98
N GLN A 84 -9.86 2.96 -7.58
CA GLN A 84 -9.84 2.79 -9.04
C GLN A 84 -10.36 4.01 -9.80
N ASP A 85 -11.34 4.70 -9.23
CA ASP A 85 -11.90 5.92 -9.82
C ASP A 85 -11.00 7.14 -9.64
N LEU A 86 -9.87 6.98 -8.94
CA LEU A 86 -8.89 8.04 -8.70
C LEU A 86 -7.58 7.80 -9.45
N GLU A 87 -7.60 6.99 -10.47
CA GLU A 87 -6.38 6.56 -11.18
C GLU A 87 -5.53 7.74 -11.63
N GLU A 88 -6.13 8.75 -12.26
CA GLU A 88 -5.39 9.92 -12.73
C GLU A 88 -4.76 10.68 -11.58
N GLU A 89 -5.53 10.95 -10.54
CA GLU A 89 -5.06 11.70 -9.37
C GLU A 89 -3.94 10.97 -8.66
N LEU A 90 -4.09 9.66 -8.49
CA LEU A 90 -3.07 8.86 -7.82
C LEU A 90 -1.77 8.82 -8.62
N ASN A 91 -1.88 8.71 -9.94
CA ASN A 91 -0.69 8.75 -10.79
C ASN A 91 0.02 10.10 -10.73
N LEU A 92 -0.73 11.20 -10.62
CA LEU A 92 -0.12 12.52 -10.43
C LEU A 92 0.68 12.61 -9.14
N ILE A 93 0.26 11.89 -8.10
CA ILE A 93 0.99 11.89 -6.81
C ILE A 93 2.30 11.11 -6.92
N VAL A 94 2.29 9.96 -7.59
CA VAL A 94 3.48 9.08 -7.63
C VAL A 94 4.45 9.39 -8.76
N GLU A 95 3.99 10.06 -9.81
CA GLU A 95 4.80 10.34 -10.99
C GLU A 95 6.08 11.11 -10.69
N PRO A 96 6.08 12.16 -9.83
CA PRO A 96 7.32 12.85 -9.49
C PRO A 96 8.36 11.95 -8.82
N PHE A 97 7.93 10.82 -8.28
CA PHE A 97 8.81 9.85 -7.60
C PHE A 97 9.14 8.67 -8.49
N LYS A 98 8.88 8.77 -9.80
CA LYS A 98 9.13 7.73 -10.80
C LYS A 98 8.20 6.53 -10.66
N GLY A 99 7.01 6.75 -10.12
CA GLY A 99 6.04 5.69 -9.90
C GLY A 99 4.91 5.69 -10.91
N LYS A 100 4.21 4.57 -10.97
CA LYS A 100 2.92 4.45 -11.66
C LYS A 100 2.01 3.58 -10.82
N VAL A 101 0.71 3.86 -10.87
CA VAL A 101 -0.29 3.11 -10.13
C VAL A 101 -1.04 2.19 -11.09
N ILE A 102 -1.18 0.92 -10.70
CA ILE A 102 -2.06 -0.01 -11.41
C ILE A 102 -2.98 -0.66 -10.38
N PHE A 103 -4.10 -1.18 -10.84
CA PHE A 103 -5.10 -1.78 -9.94
C PHE A 103 -5.24 -3.25 -10.27
N ASP A 104 -4.98 -4.12 -9.27
CA ASP A 104 -5.08 -5.56 -9.42
C ASP A 104 -5.36 -6.20 -8.07
N THR A 105 -6.65 -6.42 -7.78
CA THR A 105 -7.10 -6.98 -6.52
C THR A 105 -6.56 -8.41 -6.32
N ASP A 106 -6.59 -9.22 -7.38
CA ASP A 106 -6.13 -10.60 -7.28
C ASP A 106 -4.65 -10.70 -6.92
N PHE A 107 -3.84 -9.82 -7.49
CA PHE A 107 -2.41 -9.79 -7.18
C PHE A 107 -2.19 -9.48 -5.70
N ILE A 108 -2.90 -8.48 -5.17
CA ILE A 108 -2.78 -8.10 -3.76
C ILE A 108 -3.22 -9.23 -2.84
N GLU A 109 -4.35 -9.88 -3.15
CA GLU A 109 -4.84 -10.99 -2.34
C GLU A 109 -3.87 -12.17 -2.33
N LYS A 110 -3.19 -12.40 -3.44
CA LYS A 110 -2.27 -13.53 -3.58
C LYS A 110 -0.89 -13.24 -2.98
N GLU A 111 -0.33 -12.06 -3.25
CA GLU A 111 1.05 -11.76 -2.88
C GLU A 111 1.20 -11.08 -1.52
N MET A 112 0.28 -10.17 -1.19
CA MET A 112 0.41 -9.33 0.00
C MET A 112 -0.39 -9.85 1.19
N MET A 113 -1.66 -10.22 0.98
CA MET A 113 -2.57 -10.51 2.09
C MET A 113 -2.15 -11.66 2.98
N PRO A 114 -1.55 -12.76 2.46
CA PRO A 114 -1.10 -13.83 3.35
C PRO A 114 -0.07 -13.35 4.38
N ASP A 115 0.86 -12.49 3.96
CA ASP A 115 1.90 -11.98 4.85
C ASP A 115 1.33 -10.96 5.85
N ILE A 116 0.40 -10.13 5.39
CA ILE A 116 -0.30 -9.19 6.28
C ILE A 116 -1.10 -9.94 7.32
N ALA A 117 -1.78 -11.03 6.94
CA ALA A 117 -2.56 -11.85 7.87
C ALA A 117 -1.67 -12.44 8.96
N VAL A 118 -0.48 -12.92 8.62
CA VAL A 118 0.47 -13.45 9.59
C VAL A 118 0.92 -12.33 10.54
N MET A 119 1.25 -11.17 10.00
CA MET A 119 1.67 -10.02 10.81
C MET A 119 0.58 -9.62 11.80
N MET A 120 -0.67 -9.51 11.34
CA MET A 120 -1.78 -9.12 12.21
C MET A 120 -2.05 -10.14 13.30
N LYS A 121 -1.86 -11.43 13.00
CA LYS A 121 -1.99 -12.50 13.98
C LYS A 121 -0.97 -12.37 15.10
N LEU A 122 0.28 -12.06 14.73
CA LEU A 122 1.35 -11.88 15.72
C LEU A 122 1.09 -10.67 16.61
N VAL A 123 0.65 -9.58 16.03
CA VAL A 123 0.30 -8.36 16.78
C VAL A 123 -0.86 -8.66 17.74
N GLY A 124 -1.88 -9.39 17.27
CA GLY A 124 -3.03 -9.73 18.09
C GLY A 124 -2.66 -10.59 19.28
N LYS A 125 -1.68 -11.50 19.14
CA LYS A 125 -1.23 -12.34 20.24
C LYS A 125 -0.41 -11.58 21.27
N GLY A 126 0.20 -10.49 20.88
CA GLY A 126 1.03 -9.68 21.76
C GLY A 126 0.24 -8.69 22.60
N SER A 127 -1.04 -8.57 22.36
CA SER A 127 -1.87 -7.56 23.03
C SER A 127 -2.64 -8.16 24.21
#